data_143c72a0c9103f29dccde42abeed9fb3
#
_entry.id   143c72a0c9103f29dccde42abeed9fb3
#
_cell.length_a   1.000
_cell.length_b   1.000
_cell.length_c   1.000
_cell.angle_alpha   90.00
_cell.angle_beta   90.00
_cell.angle_gamma   90.00
#
_symmetry.space_group_name_H-M   'P 1'
#
loop_
_entity.id
_entity.type
_entity.pdbx_description
1 polymer ?
#
loop_
_entity_poly.entity_id
_entity_poly.type
_entity_poly.pdbx_seq_one_letter_code
_entity_poly.pdbx_strand_id
1 'polypeptide(L)'
;MARAASTLAAGVAQRARGVTTYAGRLESLYQANLLSRQDLQRSYGGAYLSFFTFFERSIEDLFLGLVMGRLTCSTATRSLVEIRSEVVARRLVAGGRNYADWLPFEQHTVKRAPAFLSGGRPFTDVPGNDRHALQRAHYIRNALAHESNHSLKQFQRHVIGQQFVPPHERRPAAYLRGAHAVGQSRMEFLLAELVFVFDRMCK
;
A
#
# COMPACT_ATOMS: atom_id res chain seq x y z
N MET A 1 19.15 -19.36 -8.69
CA MET A 1 18.45 -19.64 -7.43
C MET A 1 17.37 -18.57 -7.23
N ALA A 2 16.14 -18.95 -6.85
CA ALA A 2 15.10 -18.01 -6.49
C ALA A 2 15.43 -17.33 -5.15
N ARG A 3 15.09 -16.05 -5.02
CA ARG A 3 15.33 -15.25 -3.81
C ARG A 3 14.08 -15.32 -2.90
N ALA A 4 14.26 -15.28 -1.59
CA ALA A 4 13.12 -15.25 -0.67
C ALA A 4 12.34 -13.93 -0.80
N ALA A 5 11.00 -14.01 -0.85
CA ALA A 5 10.11 -12.85 -0.93
C ALA A 5 10.21 -11.96 0.32
N SER A 6 10.65 -12.50 1.46
CA SER A 6 10.91 -11.74 2.69
C SER A 6 11.90 -10.57 2.50
N THR A 7 12.75 -10.60 1.47
CA THR A 7 13.60 -9.46 1.14
C THR A 7 12.82 -8.25 0.64
N LEU A 8 11.70 -8.46 -0.07
CA LEU A 8 10.79 -7.37 -0.45
C LEU A 8 10.05 -6.84 0.78
N ALA A 9 9.58 -7.72 1.68
CA ALA A 9 8.94 -7.33 2.93
C ALA A 9 9.87 -6.45 3.78
N ALA A 10 11.15 -6.83 3.91
CA ALA A 10 12.15 -6.01 4.60
C ALA A 10 12.29 -4.60 3.96
N GLY A 11 12.26 -4.51 2.63
CA GLY A 11 12.29 -3.23 1.90
C GLY A 11 11.08 -2.36 2.20
N VAL A 12 9.86 -2.94 2.21
CA VAL A 12 8.62 -2.22 2.55
C VAL A 12 8.68 -1.72 4.00
N ALA A 13 9.12 -2.56 4.95
CA ALA A 13 9.27 -2.18 6.34
C ALA A 13 10.30 -1.05 6.52
N GLN A 14 11.43 -1.10 5.81
CA GLN A 14 12.44 -0.04 5.85
C GLN A 14 11.88 1.27 5.29
N ARG A 15 11.14 1.23 4.19
CA ARG A 15 10.51 2.42 3.61
C ARG A 15 9.50 3.04 4.57
N ALA A 16 8.67 2.23 5.23
CA ALA A 16 7.71 2.69 6.23
C ALA A 16 8.42 3.41 7.40
N ARG A 17 9.48 2.80 7.96
CA ARG A 17 10.30 3.45 9.00
C ARG A 17 10.87 4.80 8.57
N GLY A 18 11.36 4.90 7.32
CA GLY A 18 11.85 6.16 6.77
C GLY A 18 10.76 7.25 6.74
N VAL A 19 9.53 6.89 6.37
CA VAL A 19 8.39 7.81 6.36
C VAL A 19 8.00 8.24 7.78
N THR A 20 7.96 7.31 8.73
CA THR A 20 7.71 7.63 10.16
C THR A 20 8.76 8.59 10.73
N THR A 21 10.04 8.33 10.45
CA THR A 21 11.13 9.22 10.88
C THR A 21 11.00 10.61 10.26
N TYR A 22 10.64 10.68 8.98
CA TYR A 22 10.39 11.95 8.30
C TYR A 22 9.23 12.72 8.92
N ALA A 23 8.11 12.06 9.22
CA ALA A 23 6.96 12.66 9.89
C ALA A 23 7.33 13.24 11.26
N GLY A 24 8.13 12.53 12.06
CA GLY A 24 8.62 13.03 13.35
C GLY A 24 9.45 14.31 13.22
N ARG A 25 10.30 14.40 12.18
CA ARG A 25 11.06 15.65 11.88
C ARG A 25 10.14 16.80 11.49
N LEU A 26 9.10 16.53 10.70
CA LEU A 26 8.11 17.55 10.33
C LEU A 26 7.36 18.08 11.55
N GLU A 27 6.98 17.22 12.49
CA GLU A 27 6.32 17.64 13.74
C GLU A 27 7.27 18.51 14.59
N SER A 28 8.55 18.15 14.70
CA SER A 28 9.55 18.97 15.41
C SER A 28 9.70 20.38 14.78
N LEU A 29 9.75 20.47 13.45
CA LEU A 29 9.81 21.76 12.74
C LEU A 29 8.54 22.58 12.96
N TYR A 30 7.38 21.94 12.96
CA TYR A 30 6.11 22.59 13.21
C TYR A 30 6.02 23.13 14.65
N GLN A 31 6.45 22.34 15.64
CA GLN A 31 6.50 22.76 17.04
C GLN A 31 7.47 23.94 17.27
N ALA A 32 8.56 23.99 16.50
CA ALA A 32 9.51 25.10 16.49
C ALA A 32 9.02 26.33 15.71
N ASN A 33 7.79 26.34 15.18
CA ASN A 33 7.22 27.38 14.30
C ASN A 33 8.01 27.63 13.01
N LEU A 34 8.79 26.65 12.55
CA LEU A 34 9.57 26.71 11.30
C LEU A 34 8.79 26.16 10.09
N LEU A 35 7.62 25.58 10.33
CA LEU A 35 6.77 25.02 9.29
C LEU A 35 5.32 25.43 9.51
N SER A 36 4.62 25.89 8.46
CA SER A 36 3.20 26.19 8.57
C SER A 36 2.35 24.90 8.67
N ARG A 37 1.14 25.02 9.24
CA ARG A 37 0.20 23.89 9.29
C ARG A 37 -0.12 23.35 7.90
N GLN A 38 -0.23 24.23 6.90
CA GLN A 38 -0.53 23.86 5.53
C GLN A 38 0.61 23.05 4.90
N ASP A 39 1.86 23.50 5.07
CA ASP A 39 3.02 22.80 4.53
C ASP A 39 3.24 21.47 5.24
N LEU A 40 3.01 21.41 6.55
CA LEU A 40 3.03 20.16 7.30
C LEU A 40 2.02 19.14 6.73
N GLN A 41 0.77 19.55 6.49
CA GLN A 41 -0.24 18.66 5.91
C GLN A 41 0.13 18.21 4.50
N ARG A 42 0.62 19.12 3.64
CA ARG A 42 1.11 18.77 2.30
C ARG A 42 2.25 17.75 2.35
N SER A 43 3.18 17.93 3.29
CA SER A 43 4.31 17.01 3.48
C SER A 43 3.85 15.62 3.94
N TYR A 44 2.87 15.54 4.85
CA TYR A 44 2.26 14.26 5.23
C TYR A 44 1.61 13.56 4.05
N GLY A 45 0.82 14.28 3.25
CA GLY A 45 0.19 13.74 2.04
C GLY A 45 1.23 13.23 1.03
N GLY A 46 2.27 14.01 0.76
CA GLY A 46 3.36 13.64 -0.14
C GLY A 46 4.16 12.43 0.34
N ALA A 47 4.47 12.36 1.64
CA ALA A 47 5.16 11.22 2.24
C ALA A 47 4.35 9.93 2.13
N TYR A 48 3.05 10.00 2.40
CA TYR A 48 2.14 8.86 2.24
C TYR A 48 2.04 8.41 0.78
N LEU A 49 1.85 9.32 -0.17
CA LEU A 49 1.80 9.01 -1.61
C LEU A 49 3.09 8.34 -2.09
N SER A 50 4.24 8.84 -1.66
CA SER A 50 5.55 8.25 -1.97
C SER A 50 5.69 6.82 -1.43
N PHE A 51 5.24 6.59 -0.19
CA PHE A 51 5.22 5.23 0.38
C PHE A 51 4.27 4.32 -0.38
N PHE A 52 3.06 4.79 -0.66
CA PHE A 52 2.03 3.98 -1.30
C PHE A 52 2.42 3.56 -2.73
N THR A 53 3.03 4.46 -3.49
CA THR A 53 3.59 4.14 -4.81
C THR A 53 4.66 3.04 -4.72
N PHE A 54 5.55 3.13 -3.73
CA PHE A 54 6.54 2.09 -3.48
C PHE A 54 5.88 0.76 -3.07
N PHE A 55 4.86 0.81 -2.23
CA PHE A 55 4.09 -0.36 -1.79
C PHE A 55 3.39 -1.06 -2.95
N GLU A 56 2.72 -0.31 -3.82
CA GLU A 56 2.04 -0.84 -5.01
C GLU A 56 3.03 -1.50 -5.97
N ARG A 57 4.20 -0.87 -6.19
CA ARG A 57 5.29 -1.47 -6.95
C ARG A 57 5.81 -2.75 -6.29
N SER A 58 5.87 -2.82 -4.97
CA SER A 58 6.30 -4.02 -4.26
C SER A 58 5.31 -5.18 -4.45
N ILE A 59 3.99 -4.92 -4.54
CA ILE A 59 2.99 -5.93 -4.91
C ILE A 59 3.27 -6.45 -6.34
N GLU A 60 3.54 -5.56 -7.28
CA GLU A 60 3.90 -5.93 -8.66
C GLU A 60 5.16 -6.79 -8.69
N ASP A 61 6.23 -6.37 -8.00
CA ASP A 61 7.50 -7.09 -7.95
C ASP A 61 7.34 -8.48 -7.32
N LEU A 62 6.51 -8.60 -6.27
CA LEU A 62 6.17 -9.89 -5.66
C LEU A 62 5.42 -10.77 -6.67
N PHE A 63 4.38 -10.24 -7.31
CA PHE A 63 3.57 -10.99 -8.26
C PHE A 63 4.41 -11.51 -9.44
N LEU A 64 5.14 -10.62 -10.10
CA LEU A 64 5.98 -10.96 -11.25
C LEU A 64 7.12 -11.90 -10.84
N GLY A 65 7.71 -11.67 -9.67
CA GLY A 65 8.78 -12.52 -9.14
C GLY A 65 8.32 -13.97 -8.89
N LEU A 66 7.10 -14.15 -8.38
CA LEU A 66 6.49 -15.47 -8.19
C LEU A 66 6.11 -16.12 -9.53
N VAL A 67 5.49 -15.39 -10.44
CA VAL A 67 5.12 -15.87 -11.77
C VAL A 67 6.34 -16.33 -12.56
N MET A 68 7.46 -15.63 -12.44
CA MET A 68 8.71 -15.95 -13.13
C MET A 68 9.60 -16.98 -12.38
N GLY A 69 9.18 -17.43 -11.19
CA GLY A 69 9.99 -18.32 -10.36
C GLY A 69 11.28 -17.68 -9.82
N ARG A 70 11.36 -16.32 -9.80
CA ARG A 70 12.50 -15.55 -9.25
C ARG A 70 12.39 -15.33 -7.75
N LEU A 71 11.17 -15.43 -7.21
CA LEU A 71 10.87 -15.33 -5.78
C LEU A 71 10.21 -16.60 -5.29
N THR A 72 10.42 -16.87 -4.00
CA THR A 72 9.76 -17.96 -3.27
C THR A 72 9.13 -17.40 -1.99
N CYS A 73 7.89 -17.85 -1.70
CA CYS A 73 7.24 -17.68 -0.41
C CYS A 73 7.30 -19.00 0.37
N SER A 74 7.10 -18.95 1.68
CA SER A 74 6.96 -20.16 2.53
C SER A 74 5.70 -20.95 2.16
N THR A 75 4.65 -20.26 1.78
CA THR A 75 3.45 -20.86 1.19
C THR A 75 3.84 -21.45 -0.16
N ALA A 76 3.58 -22.75 -0.36
CA ALA A 76 3.86 -23.42 -1.63
C ALA A 76 3.10 -22.75 -2.78
N THR A 77 3.78 -21.90 -3.51
CA THR A 77 3.26 -21.18 -4.66
C THR A 77 3.87 -21.73 -5.92
N ARG A 78 3.03 -22.24 -6.83
CA ARG A 78 3.47 -22.75 -8.13
C ARG A 78 2.97 -21.83 -9.23
N SER A 79 3.88 -21.36 -10.07
CA SER A 79 3.51 -20.70 -11.32
C SER A 79 2.82 -21.69 -12.27
N LEU A 80 1.75 -21.27 -12.90
CA LEU A 80 1.02 -22.02 -13.94
C LEU A 80 1.60 -21.76 -15.34
N VAL A 81 2.54 -20.84 -15.46
CA VAL A 81 3.15 -20.42 -16.72
C VAL A 81 4.67 -20.41 -16.60
N GLU A 82 5.37 -20.77 -17.65
CA GLU A 82 6.83 -20.63 -17.71
C GLU A 82 7.17 -19.39 -18.53
N ILE A 83 7.61 -18.32 -17.87
CA ILE A 83 7.97 -17.05 -18.50
C ILE A 83 9.36 -16.64 -18.05
N ARG A 84 10.29 -16.50 -18.99
CA ARG A 84 11.70 -16.10 -18.72
C ARG A 84 11.93 -14.60 -18.90
N SER A 85 11.16 -13.97 -19.79
CA SER A 85 11.29 -12.54 -20.09
C SER A 85 10.36 -11.70 -19.22
N GLU A 86 10.91 -10.74 -18.49
CA GLU A 86 10.12 -9.81 -17.65
C GLU A 86 9.19 -8.93 -18.50
N VAL A 87 9.63 -8.51 -19.69
CA VAL A 87 8.80 -7.73 -20.61
C VAL A 87 7.57 -8.53 -21.03
N VAL A 88 7.74 -9.82 -21.32
CA VAL A 88 6.63 -10.71 -21.66
C VAL A 88 5.71 -10.92 -20.46
N ALA A 89 6.27 -11.16 -19.27
CA ALA A 89 5.49 -11.33 -18.04
C ALA A 89 4.63 -10.10 -17.77
N ARG A 90 5.20 -8.89 -17.82
CA ARG A 90 4.46 -7.63 -17.64
C ARG A 90 3.33 -7.47 -18.65
N ARG A 91 3.56 -7.73 -19.93
CA ARG A 91 2.54 -7.64 -20.98
C ARG A 91 1.40 -8.63 -20.77
N LEU A 92 1.71 -9.89 -20.44
CA LEU A 92 0.70 -10.93 -20.17
C LEU A 92 -0.14 -10.57 -18.95
N VAL A 93 0.51 -10.17 -17.84
CA VAL A 93 -0.17 -9.80 -16.60
C VAL A 93 -1.02 -8.54 -16.77
N ALA A 94 -0.60 -7.61 -17.63
CA ALA A 94 -1.38 -6.42 -17.97
C ALA A 94 -2.59 -6.71 -18.89
N GLY A 95 -2.67 -7.91 -19.47
CA GLY A 95 -3.79 -8.29 -20.34
C GLY A 95 -3.90 -7.41 -21.59
N GLY A 96 -2.77 -7.08 -22.24
CA GLY A 96 -2.69 -6.25 -23.43
C GLY A 96 -2.74 -4.73 -23.18
N ARG A 97 -2.86 -4.29 -21.91
CA ARG A 97 -2.74 -2.88 -21.53
C ARG A 97 -1.26 -2.50 -21.33
N ASN A 98 -0.98 -1.17 -21.30
CA ASN A 98 0.39 -0.69 -21.10
C ASN A 98 0.89 -0.94 -19.66
N TYR A 99 -0.01 -1.08 -18.71
CA TYR A 99 0.29 -1.34 -17.29
C TYR A 99 -0.80 -2.19 -16.65
N ALA A 100 -0.46 -2.84 -15.55
CA ALA A 100 -1.39 -3.58 -14.71
C ALA A 100 -1.74 -2.75 -13.47
N ASP A 101 -3.04 -2.60 -13.20
CA ASP A 101 -3.49 -2.10 -11.91
C ASP A 101 -3.39 -3.20 -10.86
N TRP A 102 -2.86 -2.87 -9.69
CA TRP A 102 -2.72 -3.78 -8.55
C TRP A 102 -3.75 -3.51 -7.47
N LEU A 103 -4.28 -2.29 -7.44
CA LEU A 103 -5.29 -1.83 -6.49
C LEU A 103 -6.49 -1.23 -7.24
N PRO A 104 -7.72 -1.39 -6.75
CA PRO A 104 -8.12 -2.10 -5.51
C PRO A 104 -7.75 -3.58 -5.54
N PHE A 105 -7.20 -4.07 -4.42
CA PHE A 105 -6.55 -5.38 -4.32
C PHE A 105 -7.45 -6.54 -4.74
N GLU A 106 -8.69 -6.57 -4.24
CA GLU A 106 -9.67 -7.62 -4.55
C GLU A 106 -10.03 -7.66 -6.04
N GLN A 107 -10.21 -6.47 -6.64
CA GLN A 107 -10.69 -6.36 -8.01
C GLN A 107 -9.60 -6.64 -9.04
N HIS A 108 -8.35 -6.37 -8.72
CA HIS A 108 -7.23 -6.48 -9.65
C HIS A 108 -6.28 -7.60 -9.29
N THR A 109 -5.67 -7.59 -8.11
CA THR A 109 -4.64 -8.56 -7.74
C THR A 109 -5.24 -9.93 -7.46
N VAL A 110 -6.25 -10.02 -6.58
CA VAL A 110 -6.87 -11.31 -6.21
C VAL A 110 -7.53 -11.97 -7.41
N LYS A 111 -8.28 -11.23 -8.21
CA LYS A 111 -8.94 -11.80 -9.43
C LYS A 111 -7.95 -12.25 -10.49
N ARG A 112 -6.79 -11.60 -10.60
CA ARG A 112 -5.75 -11.93 -11.58
C ARG A 112 -4.92 -13.13 -11.17
N ALA A 113 -4.63 -13.27 -9.88
CA ALA A 113 -3.67 -14.25 -9.37
C ALA A 113 -3.95 -15.70 -9.80
N PRO A 114 -5.18 -16.23 -9.81
CA PRO A 114 -5.46 -17.60 -10.23
C PRO A 114 -5.13 -17.93 -11.68
N ALA A 115 -5.04 -16.94 -12.56
CA ALA A 115 -4.64 -17.14 -13.96
C ALA A 115 -3.14 -17.45 -14.13
N PHE A 116 -2.32 -17.10 -13.13
CA PHE A 116 -0.86 -17.24 -13.20
C PHE A 116 -0.27 -18.11 -12.10
N LEU A 117 -0.93 -18.20 -10.95
CA LEU A 117 -0.45 -18.90 -9.76
C LEU A 117 -1.48 -19.94 -9.30
N SER A 118 -1.01 -21.11 -8.91
CA SER A 118 -1.87 -22.19 -8.43
C SER A 118 -2.70 -21.73 -7.22
N GLY A 119 -4.03 -21.77 -7.37
CA GLY A 119 -4.98 -21.24 -6.38
C GLY A 119 -4.89 -19.74 -6.15
N GLY A 120 -4.11 -19.00 -6.94
CA GLY A 120 -3.89 -17.57 -6.79
C GLY A 120 -3.06 -17.17 -5.55
N ARG A 121 -2.45 -18.16 -4.88
CA ARG A 121 -1.63 -17.93 -3.66
C ARG A 121 -0.36 -17.13 -3.96
N PRO A 122 0.09 -16.28 -3.04
CA PRO A 122 -0.42 -16.00 -1.69
C PRO A 122 -1.52 -14.93 -1.66
N PHE A 123 -1.88 -14.33 -2.78
CA PHE A 123 -2.78 -13.16 -2.85
C PHE A 123 -4.23 -13.51 -2.45
N THR A 124 -4.69 -14.72 -2.77
CA THR A 124 -6.01 -15.19 -2.37
C THR A 124 -6.12 -15.55 -0.89
N ASP A 125 -4.99 -15.83 -0.24
CA ASP A 125 -4.93 -16.20 1.17
C ASP A 125 -4.95 -14.99 2.12
N VAL A 126 -4.90 -13.75 1.57
CA VAL A 126 -4.97 -12.51 2.37
C VAL A 126 -6.32 -12.44 3.08
N PRO A 127 -6.36 -12.37 4.43
CA PRO A 127 -7.61 -12.33 5.19
C PRO A 127 -8.45 -11.09 4.91
N GLY A 128 -9.76 -11.17 5.17
CA GLY A 128 -10.70 -10.08 4.93
C GLY A 128 -10.32 -8.75 5.61
N ASN A 129 -9.87 -8.80 6.88
CA ASN A 129 -9.42 -7.60 7.59
C ASN A 129 -8.22 -6.94 6.92
N ASP A 130 -7.28 -7.74 6.41
CA ASP A 130 -6.10 -7.25 5.71
C ASP A 130 -6.49 -6.63 4.35
N ARG A 131 -7.46 -7.23 3.65
CA ARG A 131 -8.03 -6.66 2.41
C ARG A 131 -8.74 -5.33 2.67
N HIS A 132 -9.44 -5.21 3.81
CA HIS A 132 -10.04 -3.94 4.22
C HIS A 132 -8.98 -2.87 4.52
N ALA A 133 -7.84 -3.23 5.14
CA ALA A 133 -6.73 -2.30 5.35
C ALA A 133 -6.15 -1.79 4.02
N LEU A 134 -5.94 -2.69 3.04
CA LEU A 134 -5.50 -2.33 1.68
C LEU A 134 -6.50 -1.42 0.97
N GLN A 135 -7.79 -1.71 1.08
CA GLN A 135 -8.86 -0.91 0.49
C GLN A 135 -8.93 0.48 1.11
N ARG A 136 -8.85 0.59 2.44
CA ARG A 136 -8.80 1.86 3.16
C ARG A 136 -7.60 2.70 2.72
N ALA A 137 -6.42 2.10 2.64
CA ALA A 137 -5.20 2.75 2.19
C ALA A 137 -5.33 3.29 0.75
N HIS A 138 -5.98 2.53 -0.14
CA HIS A 138 -6.27 2.93 -1.52
C HIS A 138 -7.22 4.14 -1.58
N TYR A 139 -8.28 4.20 -0.76
CA TYR A 139 -9.16 5.37 -0.72
C TYR A 139 -8.43 6.64 -0.24
N ILE A 140 -7.55 6.52 0.76
CA ILE A 140 -6.73 7.65 1.23
C ILE A 140 -5.82 8.14 0.11
N ARG A 141 -5.11 7.21 -0.57
CA ARG A 141 -4.24 7.54 -1.70
C ARG A 141 -4.99 8.28 -2.80
N ASN A 142 -6.16 7.78 -3.19
CA ASN A 142 -6.94 8.40 -4.25
C ASN A 142 -7.45 9.79 -3.88
N ALA A 143 -7.86 9.99 -2.63
CA ALA A 143 -8.29 11.30 -2.15
C ALA A 143 -7.14 12.32 -2.08
N LEU A 144 -5.91 11.86 -1.79
CA LEU A 144 -4.71 12.71 -1.82
C LEU A 144 -4.23 13.03 -3.25
N ALA A 145 -4.30 12.05 -4.15
CA ALA A 145 -3.73 12.20 -5.49
C ALA A 145 -4.65 12.97 -6.46
N HIS A 146 -5.95 12.83 -6.31
CA HIS A 146 -6.89 13.37 -7.30
C HIS A 146 -7.69 14.57 -6.81
N GLU A 147 -7.82 14.78 -5.50
CA GLU A 147 -8.59 15.88 -4.86
C GLU A 147 -9.99 16.13 -5.46
N SER A 148 -10.53 15.16 -6.21
CA SER A 148 -11.82 15.26 -6.85
C SER A 148 -12.96 15.08 -5.82
N ASN A 149 -14.13 15.68 -6.10
CA ASN A 149 -15.31 15.47 -5.25
C ASN A 149 -15.67 13.99 -5.09
N HIS A 150 -15.45 13.17 -6.13
CA HIS A 150 -15.70 11.73 -6.07
C HIS A 150 -14.76 11.05 -5.08
N SER A 151 -13.43 11.24 -5.22
CA SER A 151 -12.44 10.62 -4.34
C SER A 151 -12.58 11.07 -2.90
N LEU A 152 -12.92 12.34 -2.65
CA LEU A 152 -13.20 12.86 -1.32
C LEU A 152 -14.46 12.23 -0.70
N LYS A 153 -15.54 12.05 -1.47
CA LYS A 153 -16.75 11.35 -1.00
C LYS A 153 -16.47 9.89 -0.65
N GLN A 154 -15.67 9.19 -1.48
CA GLN A 154 -15.23 7.81 -1.18
C GLN A 154 -14.39 7.74 0.11
N PHE A 155 -13.46 8.66 0.29
CA PHE A 155 -12.69 8.77 1.52
C PHE A 155 -13.60 9.03 2.74
N GLN A 156 -14.52 9.99 2.65
CA GLN A 156 -15.46 10.28 3.73
C GLN A 156 -16.30 9.04 4.08
N ARG A 157 -16.81 8.34 3.07
CA ARG A 157 -17.66 7.17 3.28
C ARG A 157 -16.92 5.94 3.83
N HIS A 158 -15.75 5.64 3.30
CA HIS A 158 -15.08 4.35 3.53
C HIS A 158 -13.91 4.43 4.51
N VAL A 159 -13.36 5.62 4.76
CA VAL A 159 -12.25 5.82 5.71
C VAL A 159 -12.74 6.48 6.99
N ILE A 160 -13.45 7.59 6.88
CA ILE A 160 -14.03 8.27 8.04
C ILE A 160 -15.23 7.47 8.56
N GLY A 161 -16.20 7.14 7.68
CA GLY A 161 -17.39 6.37 8.03
C GLY A 161 -18.14 6.96 9.22
N GLN A 162 -18.42 6.12 10.22
CA GLN A 162 -19.05 6.51 11.48
C GLN A 162 -18.04 6.78 12.61
N GLN A 163 -16.74 6.77 12.31
CA GLN A 163 -15.72 7.05 13.32
C GLN A 163 -15.82 8.52 13.77
N PHE A 164 -15.60 8.73 15.07
CA PHE A 164 -15.46 10.09 15.56
C PHE A 164 -14.11 10.65 15.12
N VAL A 165 -14.14 11.50 14.09
CA VAL A 165 -12.97 12.24 13.60
C VAL A 165 -13.27 13.73 13.73
N PRO A 166 -12.42 14.51 14.43
CA PRO A 166 -12.59 15.95 14.56
C PRO A 166 -12.76 16.64 13.19
N PRO A 167 -13.62 17.66 13.06
CA PRO A 167 -13.90 18.31 11.75
C PRO A 167 -12.64 18.78 11.02
N HIS A 168 -11.63 19.29 11.74
CA HIS A 168 -10.38 19.78 11.18
C HIS A 168 -9.43 18.66 10.71
N GLU A 169 -9.73 17.40 11.04
CA GLU A 169 -8.98 16.19 10.60
C GLU A 169 -9.70 15.43 9.48
N ARG A 170 -10.87 15.87 9.00
CA ARG A 170 -11.64 15.14 7.99
C ARG A 170 -11.12 15.30 6.56
N ARG A 171 -10.02 16.01 6.34
CA ARG A 171 -9.31 16.03 5.06
C ARG A 171 -8.21 14.96 5.06
N PRO A 172 -7.90 14.32 3.91
CA PRO A 172 -7.00 13.15 3.88
C PRO A 172 -5.64 13.37 4.55
N ALA A 173 -4.96 14.47 4.24
CA ALA A 173 -3.65 14.78 4.84
C ALA A 173 -3.74 15.09 6.35
N ALA A 174 -4.78 15.82 6.77
CA ALA A 174 -5.02 16.10 8.18
C ALA A 174 -5.42 14.82 8.95
N TYR A 175 -6.18 13.93 8.31
CA TYR A 175 -6.54 12.63 8.87
C TYR A 175 -5.30 11.78 9.16
N LEU A 176 -4.37 11.71 8.22
CA LEU A 176 -3.11 10.95 8.39
C LEU A 176 -2.29 11.46 9.58
N ARG A 177 -2.25 12.78 9.77
CA ARG A 177 -1.57 13.42 10.89
C ARG A 177 -2.27 13.19 12.22
N GLY A 178 -3.58 13.07 12.23
CA GLY A 178 -4.39 12.93 13.44
C GLY A 178 -4.01 11.69 14.26
N ALA A 179 -4.29 11.73 15.56
CA ALA A 179 -3.99 10.65 16.48
C ALA A 179 -4.84 9.40 16.21
N HIS A 180 -4.19 8.24 16.17
CA HIS A 180 -4.83 6.92 16.24
C HIS A 180 -4.94 6.48 17.71
N ALA A 181 -3.81 6.57 18.42
CA ALA A 181 -3.69 6.27 19.84
C ALA A 181 -2.70 7.25 20.47
N VAL A 182 -2.50 7.17 21.79
CA VAL A 182 -1.50 8.00 22.49
C VAL A 182 -0.11 7.73 21.89
N GLY A 183 0.51 8.78 21.39
CA GLY A 183 1.86 8.71 20.80
C GLY A 183 1.94 8.10 19.39
N GLN A 184 0.80 7.79 18.74
CA GLN A 184 0.77 7.22 17.40
C GLN A 184 -0.18 7.98 16.47
N SER A 185 0.31 8.45 15.33
CA SER A 185 -0.52 9.02 14.27
C SER A 185 -1.27 7.93 13.48
N ARG A 186 -2.37 8.32 12.79
CA ARG A 186 -3.07 7.40 11.88
C ARG A 186 -2.19 6.97 10.71
N MET A 187 -1.27 7.83 10.27
CA MET A 187 -0.30 7.44 9.23
C MET A 187 0.60 6.30 9.71
N GLU A 188 1.19 6.41 10.91
CA GLU A 188 2.06 5.36 11.46
C GLU A 188 1.32 4.04 11.62
N PHE A 189 0.08 4.09 12.13
CA PHE A 189 -0.77 2.92 12.24
C PHE A 189 -1.02 2.26 10.88
N LEU A 190 -1.44 3.05 9.86
CA LEU A 190 -1.69 2.56 8.50
C LEU A 190 -0.44 1.97 7.85
N LEU A 191 0.72 2.60 8.02
CA LEU A 191 1.99 2.08 7.51
C LEU A 191 2.32 0.73 8.14
N ALA A 192 2.12 0.59 9.46
CA ALA A 192 2.35 -0.68 10.18
C ALA A 192 1.41 -1.79 9.69
N GLU A 193 0.11 -1.48 9.47
CA GLU A 193 -0.84 -2.43 8.89
C GLU A 193 -0.39 -2.90 7.49
N LEU A 194 0.00 -1.97 6.61
CA LEU A 194 0.43 -2.30 5.25
C LEU A 194 1.72 -3.14 5.23
N VAL A 195 2.67 -2.83 6.12
CA VAL A 195 3.89 -3.65 6.32
C VAL A 195 3.51 -5.06 6.75
N PHE A 196 2.62 -5.20 7.73
CA PHE A 196 2.17 -6.50 8.22
C PHE A 196 1.46 -7.32 7.14
N VAL A 197 0.56 -6.70 6.39
CA VAL A 197 -0.15 -7.35 5.28
C VAL A 197 0.82 -7.81 4.19
N PHE A 198 1.79 -6.97 3.84
CA PHE A 198 2.79 -7.32 2.82
C PHE A 198 3.72 -8.45 3.28
N ASP A 199 4.18 -8.40 4.54
CA ASP A 199 5.00 -9.48 5.14
C ASP A 199 4.26 -10.82 5.10
N ARG A 200 2.96 -10.82 5.38
CA ARG A 200 2.11 -12.01 5.30
C ARG A 200 2.03 -12.55 3.87
N MET A 201 1.92 -11.70 2.86
CA MET A 201 1.95 -12.13 1.45
C MET A 201 3.31 -12.71 1.03
N CYS A 202 4.40 -12.33 1.72
CA CYS A 202 5.75 -12.81 1.43
C CYS A 202 6.11 -14.13 2.15
N LYS A 203 5.30 -14.55 3.10
CA LYS A 203 5.44 -15.82 3.85
C LYS A 203 4.68 -16.94 3.19
#